data_c23da8a76ee7d59a199e3b3e85cc438f
#
_entry.id   c23da8a76ee7d59a199e3b3e85cc438f
#
_cell.length_a   1.000
_cell.length_b   1.000
_cell.length_c   1.000
_cell.angle_alpha   90.00
_cell.angle_beta   90.00
_cell.angle_gamma   90.00
#
_symmetry.space_group_name_H-M   'P 1'
#
loop_
_entity.id
_entity.type
_entity.pdbx_description
1 polymer ?
#
loop_
_entity_poly.entity_id
_entity_poly.type
_entity_poly.pdbx_seq_one_letter_code
_entity_poly.pdbx_strand_id
1 'polypeptide(L)'
;MIVPQEIRLIGQSVRSLQTMLRELSFRYEFLPRLTPDGIFGERTLEAVMLFQREFHPPVTGQVNQGTWDAIAARYHQTLAQRPRPLHGYPSGGYTVSPGQDSIHLYLVQSMFQALAGLLNGIQVGPATGQNDAATQHNLRWLQALEGRPETGVLDQESWNTISRLYTLF
;
A
#
# COMPACT_ATOMS: atom_id res chain seq x y z
N MET A 1 31.88 18.98 4.83
CA MET A 1 30.66 19.78 4.55
C MET A 1 29.61 18.86 3.98
N ILE A 2 28.84 18.22 4.85
CA ILE A 2 27.94 17.11 4.52
C ILE A 2 26.69 17.32 5.36
N VAL A 3 25.78 18.17 4.99
CA VAL A 3 24.58 18.31 5.81
C VAL A 3 23.24 18.37 5.07
N PRO A 4 23.07 18.88 3.84
CA PRO A 4 21.75 18.90 3.24
C PRO A 4 21.28 17.55 2.70
N GLN A 5 22.19 16.64 2.33
CA GLN A 5 21.83 15.31 1.82
C GLN A 5 21.45 14.33 2.94
N GLU A 6 22.10 14.41 4.09
CA GLU A 6 21.79 13.53 5.23
C GLU A 6 20.40 13.83 5.82
N ILE A 7 19.99 15.09 5.86
CA ILE A 7 18.66 15.47 6.36
C ILE A 7 17.55 14.99 5.39
N ARG A 8 17.79 15.03 4.08
CA ARG A 8 16.90 14.44 3.10
C ARG A 8 16.83 12.91 3.18
N LEU A 9 17.96 12.29 3.43
CA LEU A 9 18.06 10.83 3.62
C LEU A 9 17.33 10.38 4.89
N ILE A 10 17.39 11.12 5.97
CA ILE A 10 16.68 10.81 7.23
C ILE A 10 15.16 10.81 7.01
N GLY A 11 14.60 11.83 6.37
CA GLY A 11 13.17 11.88 6.07
C GLY A 11 12.72 10.80 5.07
N GLN A 12 13.54 10.50 4.08
CA GLN A 12 13.28 9.40 3.15
C GLN A 12 13.45 8.04 3.82
N SER A 13 14.39 7.89 4.74
CA SER A 13 14.55 6.65 5.51
C SER A 13 13.36 6.39 6.42
N VAL A 14 12.80 7.40 7.08
CA VAL A 14 11.58 7.25 7.90
C VAL A 14 10.39 6.87 7.02
N ARG A 15 10.21 7.52 5.87
CA ARG A 15 9.14 7.16 4.93
C ARG A 15 9.31 5.75 4.38
N SER A 16 10.54 5.34 4.07
CA SER A 16 10.84 3.98 3.62
C SER A 16 10.56 2.96 4.72
N LEU A 17 10.94 3.26 5.95
CA LEU A 17 10.63 2.45 7.13
C LEU A 17 9.10 2.26 7.30
N GLN A 18 8.38 3.37 7.26
CA GLN A 18 6.92 3.36 7.37
C GLN A 18 6.27 2.57 6.24
N THR A 19 6.78 2.69 5.02
CA THR A 19 6.32 1.91 3.86
C THR A 19 6.53 0.43 4.08
N MET A 20 7.72 0.02 4.52
CA MET A 20 8.03 -1.39 4.81
C MET A 20 7.14 -1.95 5.93
N LEU A 21 7.01 -1.24 7.04
CA LEU A 21 6.18 -1.66 8.17
C LEU A 21 4.69 -1.72 7.79
N ARG A 22 4.23 -0.79 6.98
CA ARG A 22 2.87 -0.80 6.44
C ARG A 22 2.62 -2.01 5.56
N GLU A 23 3.52 -2.34 4.65
CA GLU A 23 3.40 -3.53 3.82
C GLU A 23 3.38 -4.81 4.68
N LEU A 24 4.19 -4.85 5.72
CA LEU A 24 4.19 -5.95 6.68
C LEU A 24 2.87 -6.05 7.45
N SER A 25 2.21 -4.92 7.73
CA SER A 25 0.93 -4.91 8.45
C SER A 25 -0.23 -5.57 7.69
N PHE A 26 -0.12 -5.75 6.38
CA PHE A 26 -1.09 -6.52 5.61
C PHE A 26 -0.97 -8.03 5.86
N ARG A 27 0.19 -8.49 6.31
CA ARG A 27 0.45 -9.89 6.64
C ARG A 27 0.40 -10.16 8.15
N TYR A 28 0.80 -9.20 8.94
CA TYR A 28 0.93 -9.32 10.39
C TYR A 28 -0.02 -8.34 11.06
N GLU A 29 -1.18 -8.83 11.50
CA GLU A 29 -2.28 -8.04 12.06
C GLU A 29 -1.90 -7.28 13.33
N PHE A 30 -0.86 -7.72 14.05
CA PHE A 30 -0.36 -7.02 15.24
C PHE A 30 0.37 -5.72 14.92
N LEU A 31 0.77 -5.49 13.66
CA LEU A 31 1.39 -4.24 13.23
C LEU A 31 0.32 -3.20 12.87
N PRO A 32 0.42 -1.97 13.41
CA PRO A 32 -0.49 -0.90 13.04
C PRO A 32 -0.25 -0.48 11.58
N ARG A 33 -1.33 -0.17 10.88
CA ARG A 33 -1.25 0.40 9.53
C ARG A 33 -0.76 1.83 9.60
N LEU A 34 0.40 2.07 9.01
CA LEU A 34 1.03 3.39 8.98
C LEU A 34 0.66 4.15 7.71
N THR A 35 0.64 5.48 7.83
CA THR A 35 0.68 6.39 6.67
C THR A 35 2.13 6.83 6.51
N PRO A 36 2.78 6.57 5.37
CA PRO A 36 4.16 6.98 5.12
C PRO A 36 4.26 8.49 4.92
N ASP A 37 4.32 9.25 6.01
CA ASP A 37 4.44 10.71 6.03
C ASP A 37 5.89 11.22 6.18
N GLY A 38 6.81 10.33 6.56
CA GLY A 38 8.22 10.67 6.80
C GLY A 38 8.48 11.23 8.20
N ILE A 39 7.49 11.21 9.10
CA ILE A 39 7.59 11.67 10.48
C ILE A 39 7.61 10.47 11.42
N PHE A 40 8.67 10.33 12.22
CA PHE A 40 8.77 9.28 13.22
C PHE A 40 7.94 9.65 14.47
N GLY A 41 6.62 9.46 14.38
CA GLY A 41 5.67 9.72 15.46
C GLY A 41 5.36 8.47 16.30
N GLU A 42 4.42 8.62 17.22
CA GLU A 42 4.04 7.54 18.17
C GLU A 42 3.62 6.25 17.47
N ARG A 43 2.84 6.32 16.40
CA ARG A 43 2.42 5.12 15.66
C ARG A 43 3.58 4.42 14.96
N THR A 44 4.56 5.17 14.47
CA THR A 44 5.78 4.59 13.91
C THR A 44 6.61 3.91 14.99
N LEU A 45 6.75 4.56 16.14
CA LEU A 45 7.41 3.97 17.32
C LEU A 45 6.73 2.68 17.77
N GLU A 46 5.40 2.70 17.90
CA GLU A 46 4.61 1.51 18.23
C GLU A 46 4.87 0.36 17.26
N ALA A 47 4.82 0.64 15.95
CA ALA A 47 5.07 -0.37 14.93
C ALA A 47 6.49 -0.96 15.02
N VAL A 48 7.51 -0.13 15.27
CA VAL A 48 8.89 -0.56 15.48
C VAL A 48 9.00 -1.45 16.72
N MET A 49 8.42 -1.04 17.83
CA MET A 49 8.46 -1.82 19.08
C MET A 49 7.75 -3.17 18.94
N LEU A 50 6.60 -3.19 18.28
CA LEU A 50 5.86 -4.42 18.01
C LEU A 50 6.64 -5.35 17.06
N PHE A 51 7.28 -4.79 16.03
CA PHE A 51 8.15 -5.56 15.15
C PHE A 51 9.35 -6.16 15.91
N GLN A 52 10.01 -5.35 16.74
CA GLN A 52 11.15 -5.82 17.54
C GLN A 52 10.73 -6.93 18.49
N ARG A 53 9.57 -6.79 19.14
CA ARG A 53 9.06 -7.79 20.07
C ARG A 53 8.91 -9.17 19.41
N GLU A 54 8.39 -9.21 18.19
CA GLU A 54 8.08 -10.46 17.52
C GLU A 54 9.26 -11.03 16.70
N PHE A 55 10.10 -10.14 16.14
CA PHE A 55 11.07 -10.57 15.13
C PHE A 55 12.51 -10.18 15.43
N HIS A 56 12.75 -9.21 16.30
CA HIS A 56 14.11 -8.67 16.52
C HIS A 56 14.30 -8.11 17.94
N PRO A 57 14.18 -8.95 19.01
CA PRO A 57 14.44 -8.48 20.37
C PRO A 57 15.89 -8.05 20.56
N PRO A 58 16.21 -7.14 21.50
CA PRO A 58 15.30 -6.54 22.47
C PRO A 58 14.43 -5.41 21.92
N VAL A 59 13.32 -5.12 22.62
CA VAL A 59 12.41 -4.02 22.28
C VAL A 59 13.00 -2.70 22.77
N THR A 60 13.59 -1.93 21.88
CA THR A 60 14.23 -0.64 22.20
C THR A 60 13.43 0.56 21.67
N GLY A 61 12.59 0.37 20.67
CA GLY A 61 11.94 1.44 19.92
C GLY A 61 12.89 2.22 19.00
N GLN A 62 14.19 1.89 19.01
CA GLN A 62 15.20 2.54 18.17
C GLN A 62 15.44 1.71 16.90
N VAL A 63 15.56 2.39 15.78
CA VAL A 63 15.88 1.76 14.49
C VAL A 63 17.39 1.92 14.24
N ASN A 64 18.16 1.00 14.79
CA ASN A 64 19.56 0.83 14.44
C ASN A 64 19.68 0.01 13.13
N GLN A 65 20.92 -0.18 12.64
CA GLN A 65 21.19 -0.95 11.43
C GLN A 65 20.61 -2.37 11.50
N GLY A 66 20.74 -3.06 12.63
CA GLY A 66 20.21 -4.41 12.80
C GLY A 66 18.68 -4.46 12.71
N THR A 67 17.99 -3.51 13.34
CA THR A 67 16.52 -3.39 13.25
C THR A 67 16.09 -3.07 11.82
N TRP A 68 16.79 -2.15 11.15
CA TRP A 68 16.53 -1.81 9.76
C TRP A 68 16.66 -3.03 8.85
N ASP A 69 17.76 -3.75 8.95
CA ASP A 69 18.05 -4.92 8.12
C ASP A 69 17.03 -6.04 8.35
N ALA A 70 16.59 -6.22 9.61
CA ALA A 70 15.56 -7.20 9.95
C ALA A 70 14.19 -6.83 9.32
N ILE A 71 13.79 -5.55 9.36
CA ILE A 71 12.58 -5.06 8.72
C ILE A 71 12.67 -5.21 7.19
N ALA A 72 13.79 -4.79 6.60
CA ALA A 72 14.02 -4.88 5.15
C ALA A 72 14.01 -6.33 4.67
N ALA A 73 14.66 -7.25 5.38
CA ALA A 73 14.68 -8.67 5.02
C ALA A 73 13.26 -9.27 5.06
N ARG A 74 12.48 -8.95 6.09
CA ARG A 74 11.10 -9.42 6.23
C ARG A 74 10.18 -8.84 5.15
N TYR A 75 10.38 -7.55 4.82
CA TYR A 75 9.68 -6.88 3.74
C TYR A 75 9.97 -7.54 2.38
N HIS A 76 11.23 -7.77 2.04
CA HIS A 76 11.60 -8.45 0.79
C HIS A 76 11.07 -9.88 0.72
N GLN A 77 11.09 -10.61 1.83
CA GLN A 77 10.48 -11.94 1.91
C GLN A 77 8.97 -11.89 1.66
N THR A 78 8.29 -10.90 2.24
CA THR A 78 6.84 -10.70 2.04
C THR A 78 6.52 -10.34 0.61
N LEU A 79 7.32 -9.48 -0.04
CA LEU A 79 7.17 -9.15 -1.46
C LEU A 79 7.35 -10.37 -2.37
N ALA A 80 8.34 -11.22 -2.08
CA ALA A 80 8.59 -12.45 -2.85
C ALA A 80 7.44 -13.46 -2.75
N GLN A 81 6.68 -13.42 -1.65
CA GLN A 81 5.53 -14.28 -1.40
C GLN A 81 4.19 -13.63 -1.79
N ARG A 82 4.21 -12.44 -2.39
CA ARG A 82 2.98 -11.77 -2.82
C ARG A 82 2.20 -12.66 -3.80
N PRO A 83 0.88 -12.75 -3.63
CA PRO A 83 0.03 -13.34 -4.64
C PRO A 83 0.26 -12.66 -5.99
N ARG A 84 0.26 -13.45 -7.05
CA ARG A 84 0.30 -12.86 -8.40
C ARG A 84 -1.00 -12.11 -8.65
N PRO A 85 -0.97 -10.98 -9.37
CA PRO A 85 -2.19 -10.31 -9.79
C PRO A 85 -3.08 -11.27 -10.57
N LEU A 86 -4.39 -11.12 -10.44
CA LEU A 86 -5.33 -11.87 -11.26
C LEU A 86 -5.12 -11.51 -12.73
N HIS A 87 -4.94 -12.53 -13.58
CA HIS A 87 -4.93 -12.34 -15.01
C HIS A 87 -6.37 -12.12 -15.49
N GLY A 88 -6.64 -10.99 -16.06
CA GLY A 88 -8.00 -10.64 -16.51
C GLY A 88 -8.09 -9.21 -17.03
N TYR A 89 -6.98 -8.48 -16.95
CA TYR A 89 -6.90 -7.14 -17.51
C TYR A 89 -6.32 -7.18 -18.93
N PRO A 90 -6.88 -6.40 -19.87
CA PRO A 90 -6.38 -6.35 -21.25
C PRO A 90 -4.92 -5.93 -21.32
N SER A 91 -4.17 -6.51 -22.25
CA SER A 91 -2.79 -6.12 -22.54
C SER A 91 -2.73 -4.88 -23.45
N GLY A 92 -1.53 -4.31 -23.65
CA GLY A 92 -1.30 -3.28 -24.65
C GLY A 92 -1.66 -1.86 -24.20
N GLY A 93 -1.52 -1.54 -22.91
CA GLY A 93 -1.73 -0.18 -22.42
C GLY A 93 -3.21 0.23 -22.34
N TYR A 94 -4.12 -0.75 -22.21
CA TYR A 94 -5.53 -0.49 -22.00
C TYR A 94 -5.75 0.36 -20.74
N THR A 95 -6.56 1.41 -20.87
CA THR A 95 -6.93 2.29 -19.76
C THR A 95 -8.40 2.63 -19.82
N VAL A 96 -8.99 2.93 -18.64
CA VAL A 96 -10.37 3.42 -18.54
C VAL A 96 -10.34 4.77 -17.83
N SER A 97 -10.57 5.82 -18.59
CA SER A 97 -10.58 7.20 -18.08
C SER A 97 -11.86 7.50 -17.29
N PRO A 98 -11.84 8.54 -16.43
CA PRO A 98 -13.03 9.04 -15.75
C PRO A 98 -14.23 9.19 -16.70
N GLY A 99 -15.39 8.67 -16.30
CA GLY A 99 -16.63 8.72 -17.07
C GLY A 99 -16.77 7.65 -18.17
N GLN A 100 -15.74 6.89 -18.47
CA GLN A 100 -15.82 5.79 -19.45
C GLN A 100 -16.40 4.51 -18.85
N ASP A 101 -17.01 3.69 -19.68
CA ASP A 101 -17.54 2.39 -19.33
C ASP A 101 -16.55 1.28 -19.69
N SER A 102 -16.50 0.23 -18.86
CA SER A 102 -15.72 -0.96 -19.14
C SER A 102 -16.25 -2.16 -18.36
N ILE A 103 -16.32 -3.31 -19.04
CA ILE A 103 -16.66 -4.58 -18.38
C ILE A 103 -15.68 -4.92 -17.23
N HIS A 104 -14.43 -4.49 -17.31
CA HIS A 104 -13.42 -4.74 -16.29
C HIS A 104 -13.67 -3.97 -15.00
N LEU A 105 -14.42 -2.85 -15.09
CA LEU A 105 -14.78 -2.07 -13.90
C LEU A 105 -15.74 -2.81 -12.97
N TYR A 106 -16.58 -3.70 -13.47
CA TYR A 106 -17.43 -4.52 -12.60
C TYR A 106 -16.60 -5.33 -11.60
N LEU A 107 -15.49 -5.93 -12.05
CA LEU A 107 -14.58 -6.67 -11.18
C LEU A 107 -13.86 -5.74 -10.21
N VAL A 108 -13.34 -4.62 -10.69
CA VAL A 108 -12.63 -3.62 -9.86
C VAL A 108 -13.56 -3.08 -8.77
N GLN A 109 -14.77 -2.69 -9.13
CA GLN A 109 -15.77 -2.18 -8.20
C GLN A 109 -16.18 -3.25 -7.16
N SER A 110 -16.32 -4.50 -7.58
CA SER A 110 -16.62 -5.63 -6.69
C SER A 110 -15.46 -5.89 -5.72
N MET A 111 -14.22 -5.80 -6.17
CA MET A 111 -13.05 -5.90 -5.28
C MET A 111 -13.00 -4.74 -4.27
N PHE A 112 -13.31 -3.52 -4.68
CA PHE A 112 -13.42 -2.39 -3.76
C PHE A 112 -14.54 -2.60 -2.73
N GLN A 113 -15.69 -3.09 -3.13
CA GLN A 113 -16.79 -3.41 -2.21
C GLN A 113 -16.35 -4.44 -1.16
N ALA A 114 -15.68 -5.50 -1.57
CA ALA A 114 -15.18 -6.53 -0.67
C ALA A 114 -14.12 -5.99 0.32
N LEU A 115 -13.26 -5.08 -0.13
CA LEU A 115 -12.20 -4.50 0.68
C LEU A 115 -12.66 -3.34 1.56
N ALA A 116 -13.80 -2.72 1.27
CA ALA A 116 -14.29 -1.54 2.00
C ALA A 116 -14.54 -1.80 3.50
N GLY A 117 -14.89 -3.03 3.86
CA GLY A 117 -15.05 -3.44 5.25
C GLY A 117 -13.72 -3.70 5.98
N LEU A 118 -12.62 -3.79 5.25
CA LEU A 118 -11.29 -4.16 5.76
C LEU A 118 -10.29 -3.00 5.70
N LEU A 119 -10.47 -2.11 4.73
CA LEU A 119 -9.54 -1.01 4.46
C LEU A 119 -10.24 0.34 4.54
N ASN A 120 -9.69 1.24 5.33
CA ASN A 120 -10.19 2.61 5.43
C ASN A 120 -9.83 3.41 4.16
N GLY A 121 -10.72 4.32 3.76
CA GLY A 121 -10.51 5.21 2.61
C GLY A 121 -11.18 4.74 1.32
N ILE A 122 -11.78 3.54 1.31
CA ILE A 122 -12.56 3.05 0.18
C ILE A 122 -14.00 3.55 0.31
N GLN A 123 -14.50 4.17 -0.74
CA GLN A 123 -15.89 4.59 -0.85
C GLN A 123 -16.74 3.45 -1.42
N VAL A 124 -17.76 3.04 -0.70
CA VAL A 124 -18.70 1.99 -1.17
C VAL A 124 -19.61 2.58 -2.25
N GLY A 125 -19.67 1.90 -3.37
CA GLY A 125 -20.58 2.25 -4.47
C GLY A 125 -21.05 0.99 -5.20
N PRO A 126 -22.08 1.08 -6.07
CA PRO A 126 -22.55 -0.04 -6.86
C PRO A 126 -21.52 -0.44 -7.93
N ALA A 127 -21.52 -1.70 -8.33
CA ALA A 127 -20.77 -2.16 -9.49
C ALA A 127 -21.54 -1.82 -10.77
N THR A 128 -21.23 -0.66 -11.34
CA THR A 128 -21.95 -0.10 -12.52
C THR A 128 -21.27 -0.37 -13.84
N GLY A 129 -19.97 -0.75 -13.81
CA GLY A 129 -19.13 -0.83 -15.00
C GLY A 129 -18.70 0.53 -15.52
N GLN A 130 -19.05 1.63 -14.86
CA GLN A 130 -18.68 2.99 -15.22
C GLN A 130 -17.59 3.53 -14.29
N ASN A 131 -16.62 4.25 -14.81
CA ASN A 131 -15.65 4.97 -13.99
C ASN A 131 -16.30 6.25 -13.42
N ASP A 132 -17.23 6.01 -12.50
CA ASP A 132 -18.01 7.04 -11.80
C ASP A 132 -17.22 7.72 -10.67
N ALA A 133 -17.85 8.66 -9.97
CA ALA A 133 -17.19 9.44 -8.92
C ALA A 133 -16.64 8.56 -7.78
N ALA A 134 -17.37 7.52 -7.35
CA ALA A 134 -16.91 6.61 -6.31
C ALA A 134 -15.73 5.76 -6.79
N THR A 135 -15.79 5.26 -8.02
CA THR A 135 -14.70 4.50 -8.65
C THR A 135 -13.45 5.36 -8.81
N GLN A 136 -13.59 6.60 -9.27
CA GLN A 136 -12.48 7.54 -9.39
C GLN A 136 -11.84 7.85 -8.03
N HIS A 137 -12.65 8.03 -6.98
CA HIS A 137 -12.15 8.21 -5.62
C HIS A 137 -11.30 7.02 -5.20
N ASN A 138 -11.81 5.82 -5.39
CA ASN A 138 -11.14 4.59 -5.00
C ASN A 138 -9.86 4.33 -5.81
N LEU A 139 -9.86 4.64 -7.11
CA LEU A 139 -8.67 4.54 -7.95
C LEU A 139 -7.60 5.55 -7.53
N ARG A 140 -7.98 6.80 -7.21
CA ARG A 140 -7.03 7.79 -6.68
C ARG A 140 -6.47 7.36 -5.33
N TRP A 141 -7.32 6.87 -4.43
CA TRP A 141 -6.88 6.30 -3.16
C TRP A 141 -5.85 5.17 -3.37
N LEU A 142 -6.12 4.26 -4.32
CA LEU A 142 -5.22 3.16 -4.65
C LEU A 142 -3.88 3.68 -5.21
N GLN A 143 -3.92 4.66 -6.12
CA GLN A 143 -2.74 5.29 -6.70
C GLN A 143 -1.91 6.04 -5.65
N ALA A 144 -2.57 6.73 -4.72
CA ALA A 144 -1.89 7.36 -3.58
C ALA A 144 -1.18 6.35 -2.69
N LEU A 145 -1.76 5.15 -2.48
CA LEU A 145 -1.11 4.06 -1.76
C LEU A 145 0.22 3.64 -2.40
N GLU A 146 0.30 3.72 -3.72
CA GLU A 146 1.47 3.35 -4.49
C GLU A 146 2.47 4.51 -4.68
N GLY A 147 2.13 5.71 -4.20
CA GLY A 147 2.92 6.92 -4.44
C GLY A 147 2.89 7.37 -5.90
N ARG A 148 1.85 7.02 -6.64
CA ARG A 148 1.62 7.37 -8.04
C ARG A 148 0.74 8.62 -8.17
N PRO A 149 0.76 9.30 -9.34
CA PRO A 149 -0.19 10.37 -9.63
C PRO A 149 -1.65 9.90 -9.50
N GLU A 150 -2.46 10.65 -8.79
CA GLU A 150 -3.86 10.34 -8.49
C GLU A 150 -4.77 10.74 -9.65
N THR A 151 -4.70 10.03 -10.75
CA THR A 151 -5.43 10.35 -11.99
C THR A 151 -6.88 9.88 -11.99
N GLY A 152 -7.21 8.87 -11.21
CA GLY A 152 -8.50 8.19 -11.25
C GLY A 152 -8.72 7.36 -12.52
N VAL A 153 -7.68 7.11 -13.30
CA VAL A 153 -7.69 6.24 -14.47
C VAL A 153 -7.42 4.81 -14.02
N LEU A 154 -8.22 3.86 -14.49
CA LEU A 154 -7.90 2.45 -14.33
C LEU A 154 -6.85 2.08 -15.38
N ASP A 155 -5.70 1.61 -14.91
CA ASP A 155 -4.60 1.10 -15.74
C ASP A 155 -4.15 -0.28 -15.22
N GLN A 156 -3.19 -0.89 -15.92
CA GLN A 156 -2.66 -2.20 -15.56
C GLN A 156 -2.10 -2.25 -14.13
N GLU A 157 -1.45 -1.19 -13.68
CA GLU A 157 -0.86 -1.17 -12.34
C GLU A 157 -1.93 -1.06 -11.27
N SER A 158 -2.94 -0.20 -11.46
CA SER A 158 -4.09 -0.12 -10.56
C SER A 158 -4.84 -1.46 -10.48
N TRP A 159 -5.03 -2.14 -11.62
CA TRP A 159 -5.57 -3.50 -11.64
C TRP A 159 -4.71 -4.48 -10.84
N ASN A 160 -3.40 -4.47 -11.06
CA ASN A 160 -2.46 -5.34 -10.36
C ASN A 160 -2.53 -5.12 -8.85
N THR A 161 -2.61 -3.87 -8.43
CA THR A 161 -2.63 -3.53 -7.00
C THR A 161 -3.94 -3.91 -6.34
N ILE A 162 -5.08 -3.57 -6.93
CA ILE A 162 -6.38 -3.94 -6.35
C ILE A 162 -6.55 -5.47 -6.30
N SER A 163 -6.13 -6.19 -7.35
CA SER A 163 -6.21 -7.65 -7.38
C SER A 163 -5.29 -8.31 -6.35
N ARG A 164 -4.10 -7.76 -6.11
CA ARG A 164 -3.22 -8.22 -5.02
C ARG A 164 -3.83 -7.98 -3.65
N LEU A 165 -4.37 -6.78 -3.42
CA LEU A 165 -5.04 -6.47 -2.16
C LEU A 165 -6.22 -7.42 -1.92
N TYR A 166 -7.02 -7.66 -2.95
CA TYR A 166 -8.17 -8.58 -2.87
C TYR A 166 -7.76 -10.01 -2.53
N THR A 167 -6.61 -10.47 -3.02
CA THR A 167 -6.13 -11.84 -2.76
C THR A 167 -5.38 -12.00 -1.44
N LEU A 168 -5.09 -10.89 -0.73
CA LEU A 168 -4.45 -10.92 0.60
C LEU A 168 -5.43 -11.15 1.74
N PHE A 169 -6.72 -10.90 1.51
CA PHE A 169 -7.81 -11.01 2.48
C PHE A 169 -8.88 -12.00 2.03
#